data_cfb58563c6cd8dc4609f3c9d37b91d73
#
_entry.id   cfb58563c6cd8dc4609f3c9d37b91d73
#
_cell.length_a   1.000
_cell.length_b   1.000
_cell.length_c   1.000
_cell.angle_alpha   90.00
_cell.angle_beta   90.00
_cell.angle_gamma   90.00
#
_symmetry.space_group_name_H-M   'P 1'
#
loop_
_entity.id
_entity.type
_entity.pdbx_description
1 polymer ?
#
loop_
_entity_poly.entity_id
_entity_poly.type
_entity_poly.pdbx_seq_one_letter_code
_entity_poly.pdbx_strand_id
1 'polypeptide(L)'
;ALPIYELRNSMTTSQHSAEERGEFMKVITREIATDWTDAYRFVMRGLLETNGGFLIHCTAGKDRTGFGVAVIHQLLGVSRENVFKDYLLTNESTDLIERIRFRMSEQAVEIDEATLEVIARVRRPYLEAALDAIDAEFGGIRGYLEAVGLGEVEIAELRERYLAA
;
A
#
# COMPACT_ATOMS: atom_id res chain seq x y z
N ALA A 1 -9.40 -16.61 -6.93
CA ALA A 1 -9.67 -15.41 -6.12
C ALA A 1 -10.54 -14.46 -6.93
N LEU A 2 -11.44 -13.71 -6.28
CA LEU A 2 -12.24 -12.67 -6.93
C LEU A 2 -11.30 -11.51 -7.32
N PRO A 3 -11.50 -10.89 -8.49
CA PRO A 3 -10.74 -9.70 -8.83
C PRO A 3 -10.88 -8.59 -7.78
N ILE A 4 -9.82 -7.82 -7.53
CA ILE A 4 -9.79 -6.73 -6.52
C ILE A 4 -11.01 -5.79 -6.60
N TYR A 5 -11.49 -5.48 -7.80
CA TYR A 5 -12.64 -4.59 -7.97
C TYR A 5 -13.96 -5.23 -7.51
N GLU A 6 -14.13 -6.54 -7.70
CA GLU A 6 -15.30 -7.28 -7.21
C GLU A 6 -15.28 -7.40 -5.69
N LEU A 7 -14.11 -7.66 -5.12
CA LEU A 7 -13.90 -7.67 -3.67
C LEU A 7 -14.23 -6.29 -3.05
N ARG A 8 -13.77 -5.21 -3.68
CA ARG A 8 -14.08 -3.83 -3.24
C ARG A 8 -15.57 -3.51 -3.36
N ASN A 9 -16.22 -3.95 -4.43
CA ASN A 9 -17.65 -3.75 -4.59
C ASN A 9 -18.45 -4.55 -3.55
N SER A 10 -18.03 -5.77 -3.20
CA SER A 10 -18.68 -6.55 -2.16
C SER A 10 -18.57 -5.90 -0.79
N MET A 11 -17.48 -5.17 -0.51
CA MET A 11 -17.31 -4.45 0.76
C MET A 11 -18.32 -3.33 1.00
N THR A 12 -18.90 -2.78 -0.05
CA THR A 12 -19.89 -1.69 0.05
C THR A 12 -21.33 -2.21 0.25
N THR A 13 -21.54 -3.50 0.12
CA THR A 13 -22.85 -4.09 0.40
C THR A 13 -23.11 -4.19 1.90
N SER A 14 -24.34 -3.94 2.34
CA SER A 14 -24.76 -3.95 3.75
C SER A 14 -24.66 -5.33 4.45
N GLN A 15 -24.20 -6.36 3.74
CA GLN A 15 -24.19 -7.75 4.20
C GLN A 15 -22.94 -8.13 5.01
N HIS A 16 -21.90 -7.29 5.03
CA HIS A 16 -20.63 -7.60 5.71
C HIS A 16 -20.43 -6.80 6.98
N SER A 17 -19.95 -7.46 8.03
CA SER A 17 -19.52 -6.81 9.27
C SER A 17 -18.25 -5.99 9.08
N ALA A 18 -17.94 -5.08 10.00
CA ALA A 18 -16.69 -4.32 9.99
C ALA A 18 -15.45 -5.25 10.09
N GLU A 19 -15.59 -6.39 10.77
CA GLU A 19 -14.53 -7.39 10.89
C GLU A 19 -14.25 -8.09 9.55
N GLU A 20 -15.29 -8.57 8.86
CA GLU A 20 -15.17 -9.18 7.53
C GLU A 20 -14.55 -8.20 6.53
N ARG A 21 -14.95 -6.93 6.57
CA ARG A 21 -14.34 -5.89 5.74
C ARG A 21 -12.85 -5.67 6.06
N GLY A 22 -12.49 -5.76 7.35
CA GLY A 22 -11.08 -5.74 7.76
C GLY A 22 -10.28 -6.89 7.16
N GLU A 23 -10.84 -8.09 7.12
CA GLU A 23 -10.20 -9.25 6.47
C GLU A 23 -10.08 -9.04 4.95
N PHE A 24 -11.09 -8.48 4.29
CA PHE A 24 -11.00 -8.11 2.87
C PHE A 24 -9.87 -7.11 2.61
N MET A 25 -9.67 -6.14 3.50
CA MET A 25 -8.56 -5.19 3.35
C MET A 25 -7.19 -5.87 3.44
N LYS A 26 -7.02 -6.90 4.28
CA LYS A 26 -5.79 -7.70 4.32
C LYS A 26 -5.56 -8.46 3.02
N VAL A 27 -6.62 -9.05 2.45
CA VAL A 27 -6.54 -9.74 1.15
C VAL A 27 -6.12 -8.75 0.05
N ILE A 28 -6.78 -7.58 -0.02
CA ILE A 28 -6.46 -6.55 -1.01
C ILE A 28 -4.99 -6.08 -0.90
N THR A 29 -4.50 -5.85 0.31
CA THR A 29 -3.12 -5.38 0.49
C THR A 29 -2.09 -6.48 0.21
N ARG A 30 -2.41 -7.74 0.49
CA ARG A 30 -1.61 -8.88 0.07
C ARG A 30 -1.52 -8.97 -1.47
N GLU A 31 -2.65 -8.90 -2.18
CA GLU A 31 -2.69 -8.93 -3.65
C GLU A 31 -1.91 -7.74 -4.26
N ILE A 32 -1.96 -6.57 -3.62
CA ILE A 32 -1.13 -5.42 -4.03
C ILE A 32 0.37 -5.77 -4.00
N ALA A 33 0.81 -6.54 -3.02
CA ALA A 33 2.21 -6.95 -2.92
C ALA A 33 2.59 -8.03 -3.94
N THR A 34 1.72 -9.02 -4.15
CA THR A 34 2.06 -10.23 -4.94
C THR A 34 1.71 -10.10 -6.41
N ASP A 35 0.54 -9.54 -6.74
CA ASP A 35 0.01 -9.57 -8.09
C ASP A 35 0.37 -8.31 -8.90
N TRP A 36 0.86 -7.25 -8.24
CA TRP A 36 1.17 -5.97 -8.88
C TRP A 36 2.67 -5.67 -8.96
N THR A 37 3.49 -6.69 -8.96
CA THR A 37 4.97 -6.56 -9.06
C THR A 37 5.41 -5.76 -10.28
N ASP A 38 4.74 -5.90 -11.43
CA ASP A 38 5.05 -5.12 -12.64
C ASP A 38 4.78 -3.62 -12.46
N ALA A 39 3.72 -3.25 -11.75
CA ALA A 39 3.45 -1.85 -11.43
C ALA A 39 4.53 -1.27 -10.50
N TYR A 40 4.97 -2.04 -9.50
CA TYR A 40 6.05 -1.61 -8.61
C TYR A 40 7.42 -1.62 -9.28
N ARG A 41 7.66 -2.50 -10.26
CA ARG A 41 8.85 -2.42 -11.13
C ARG A 41 8.90 -1.08 -11.86
N PHE A 42 7.78 -0.63 -12.41
CA PHE A 42 7.69 0.68 -13.05
C PHE A 42 7.98 1.83 -12.06
N VAL A 43 7.42 1.76 -10.84
CA VAL A 43 7.68 2.75 -9.78
C VAL A 43 9.15 2.78 -9.39
N MET A 44 9.77 1.62 -9.14
CA MET A 44 11.19 1.54 -8.74
C MET A 44 12.13 2.01 -9.84
N ARG A 45 11.80 1.73 -11.10
CA ARG A 45 12.54 2.26 -12.24
C ARG A 45 12.43 3.77 -12.34
N GLY A 46 11.24 4.34 -12.15
CA GLY A 46 11.05 5.79 -12.11
C GLY A 46 11.86 6.45 -10.98
N LEU A 47 11.95 5.79 -9.81
CA LEU A 47 12.77 6.26 -8.69
C LEU A 47 14.26 6.29 -9.02
N LEU A 48 14.76 5.28 -9.75
CA LEU A 48 16.15 5.22 -10.24
C LEU A 48 16.46 6.31 -11.27
N GLU A 49 15.57 6.50 -12.23
CA GLU A 49 15.80 7.38 -13.38
C GLU A 49 15.64 8.87 -13.05
N THR A 50 14.97 9.20 -11.92
CA THR A 50 14.74 10.61 -11.56
C THR A 50 15.94 11.22 -10.84
N ASN A 51 16.27 12.46 -11.21
CA ASN A 51 17.29 13.26 -10.54
C ASN A 51 16.71 14.38 -9.66
N GLY A 52 15.43 14.35 -9.40
CA GLY A 52 14.68 15.37 -8.64
C GLY A 52 13.71 14.77 -7.66
N GLY A 53 12.67 15.52 -7.31
CA GLY A 53 11.60 15.01 -6.46
C GLY A 53 10.82 13.88 -7.16
N PHE A 54 10.48 12.85 -6.43
CA PHE A 54 9.68 11.73 -6.91
C PHE A 54 8.37 11.64 -6.13
N LEU A 55 7.25 11.72 -6.83
CA LEU A 55 5.92 11.63 -6.23
C LEU A 55 5.27 10.31 -6.60
N ILE A 56 5.01 9.48 -5.58
CA ILE A 56 4.20 8.26 -5.73
C ILE A 56 2.78 8.54 -5.23
N HIS A 57 1.78 8.23 -6.03
CA HIS A 57 0.38 8.39 -5.65
C HIS A 57 -0.51 7.30 -6.27
N CYS A 58 -1.64 7.06 -5.63
CA CYS A 58 -2.74 6.29 -6.20
C CYS A 58 -4.03 7.12 -6.11
N THR A 59 -5.19 6.49 -6.08
CA THR A 59 -6.47 7.21 -6.03
C THR A 59 -6.72 7.90 -4.69
N ALA A 60 -6.53 7.18 -3.57
CA ALA A 60 -6.74 7.70 -2.21
C ALA A 60 -5.42 8.01 -1.48
N GLY A 61 -4.28 7.61 -2.03
CA GLY A 61 -2.97 7.84 -1.43
C GLY A 61 -2.66 6.95 -0.21
N LYS A 62 -3.41 5.87 0.02
CA LYS A 62 -3.25 5.06 1.25
C LYS A 62 -2.73 3.63 1.01
N ASP A 63 -3.47 2.76 0.33
CA ASP A 63 -3.13 1.34 0.23
C ASP A 63 -1.94 1.09 -0.71
N ARG A 64 -2.11 1.34 -2.02
CA ARG A 64 -1.06 1.17 -3.03
C ARG A 64 0.14 2.08 -2.80
N THR A 65 -0.12 3.33 -2.47
CA THR A 65 0.91 4.32 -2.14
C THR A 65 1.64 3.92 -0.86
N GLY A 66 0.91 3.60 0.21
CA GLY A 66 1.48 3.20 1.48
C GLY A 66 2.34 1.94 1.38
N PHE A 67 1.91 0.95 0.59
CA PHE A 67 2.74 -0.23 0.32
C PHE A 67 4.02 0.14 -0.47
N GLY A 68 3.92 0.95 -1.53
CA GLY A 68 5.08 1.38 -2.30
C GLY A 68 6.09 2.17 -1.46
N VAL A 69 5.61 3.08 -0.60
CA VAL A 69 6.46 3.81 0.36
C VAL A 69 7.10 2.85 1.37
N ALA A 70 6.35 1.86 1.88
CA ALA A 70 6.88 0.86 2.79
C ALA A 70 8.02 0.03 2.17
N VAL A 71 7.91 -0.33 0.88
CA VAL A 71 8.97 -1.01 0.13
C VAL A 71 10.21 -0.11 -0.02
N ILE A 72 10.03 1.18 -0.36
CA ILE A 72 11.12 2.15 -0.46
C ILE A 72 11.81 2.34 0.90
N HIS A 73 11.06 2.48 1.98
CA HIS A 73 11.61 2.59 3.33
C HIS A 73 12.46 1.37 3.70
N GLN A 74 11.99 0.15 3.42
CA GLN A 74 12.76 -1.05 3.70
C GLN A 74 14.01 -1.17 2.79
N LEU A 75 13.91 -0.77 1.52
CA LEU A 75 15.06 -0.64 0.63
C LEU A 75 16.13 0.26 1.25
N LEU A 76 15.73 1.37 1.84
CA LEU A 76 16.62 2.33 2.52
C LEU A 76 17.07 1.86 3.92
N GLY A 77 16.63 0.70 4.39
CA GLY A 77 17.05 0.14 5.67
C GLY A 77 16.23 0.63 6.88
N VAL A 78 15.10 1.28 6.65
CA VAL A 78 14.17 1.65 7.73
C VAL A 78 13.63 0.39 8.38
N SER A 79 13.63 0.35 9.71
CA SER A 79 13.11 -0.80 10.47
C SER A 79 11.62 -1.00 10.22
N ARG A 80 11.17 -2.27 10.20
CA ARG A 80 9.76 -2.63 9.98
C ARG A 80 8.81 -1.88 10.92
N GLU A 81 9.21 -1.67 12.17
CA GLU A 81 8.41 -0.92 13.14
C GLU A 81 8.25 0.57 12.75
N ASN A 82 9.30 1.20 12.25
CA ASN A 82 9.22 2.59 11.77
C ASN A 82 8.44 2.70 10.46
N VAL A 83 8.50 1.69 9.59
CA VAL A 83 7.65 1.58 8.40
C VAL A 83 6.17 1.56 8.78
N PHE A 84 5.79 0.79 9.83
CA PHE A 84 4.41 0.79 10.32
C PHE A 84 4.00 2.14 10.93
N LYS A 85 4.89 2.78 11.67
CA LYS A 85 4.60 4.13 12.23
C LYS A 85 4.32 5.14 11.13
N ASP A 86 5.16 5.18 10.11
CA ASP A 86 4.97 6.06 8.95
C ASP A 86 3.65 5.76 8.22
N TYR A 87 3.39 4.49 7.93
CA TYR A 87 2.15 4.07 7.28
C TYR A 87 0.89 4.55 8.04
N LEU A 88 0.91 4.45 9.38
CA LEU A 88 -0.22 4.83 10.23
C LEU A 88 -0.44 6.35 10.28
N LEU A 89 0.56 7.19 9.94
CA LEU A 89 0.38 8.65 9.82
C LEU A 89 -0.66 9.03 8.75
N THR A 90 -0.94 8.14 7.80
CA THR A 90 -2.04 8.33 6.85
C THR A 90 -3.38 8.63 7.54
N ASN A 91 -3.58 8.11 8.75
CA ASN A 91 -4.81 8.33 9.53
C ASN A 91 -4.90 9.73 10.13
N GLU A 92 -3.83 10.51 10.14
CA GLU A 92 -3.81 11.90 10.62
C GLU A 92 -4.34 12.88 9.54
N SER A 93 -4.54 12.41 8.29
CA SER A 93 -5.15 13.19 7.25
C SER A 93 -6.62 13.50 7.59
N THR A 94 -6.91 14.77 7.85
CA THR A 94 -8.23 15.21 8.33
C THR A 94 -9.31 15.15 7.26
N ASP A 95 -8.95 15.22 5.98
CA ASP A 95 -9.86 15.28 4.84
C ASP A 95 -10.06 13.94 4.12
N LEU A 96 -9.30 12.90 4.49
CA LEU A 96 -9.35 11.61 3.79
C LEU A 96 -10.72 10.94 3.88
N ILE A 97 -11.33 10.93 5.07
CA ILE A 97 -12.65 10.35 5.30
C ILE A 97 -13.71 11.11 4.49
N GLU A 98 -13.68 12.45 4.53
CA GLU A 98 -14.63 13.28 3.79
C GLU A 98 -14.51 13.11 2.29
N ARG A 99 -13.29 13.01 1.76
CA ARG A 99 -13.05 12.76 0.33
C ARG A 99 -13.54 11.39 -0.11
N ILE A 100 -13.38 10.36 0.72
CA ILE A 100 -13.91 9.03 0.42
C ILE A 100 -15.43 9.04 0.50
N ARG A 101 -16.03 9.66 1.51
CA ARG A 101 -17.49 9.84 1.64
C ARG A 101 -18.06 10.56 0.40
N PHE A 102 -17.47 11.67 0.00
CA PHE A 102 -17.88 12.41 -1.18
C PHE A 102 -17.86 11.53 -2.44
N ARG A 103 -16.76 10.80 -2.66
CA ARG A 103 -16.65 9.90 -3.82
C ARG A 103 -17.69 8.79 -3.81
N MET A 104 -18.02 8.21 -2.65
CA MET A 104 -19.05 7.19 -2.54
C MET A 104 -20.43 7.78 -2.87
N SER A 105 -20.72 9.00 -2.42
CA SER A 105 -21.96 9.70 -2.75
C SER A 105 -22.09 10.00 -4.24
N GLU A 106 -21.01 10.35 -4.93
CA GLU A 106 -21.01 10.54 -6.39
C GLU A 106 -21.33 9.25 -7.15
N GLN A 107 -20.99 8.11 -6.58
CA GLN A 107 -21.27 6.78 -7.14
C GLN A 107 -22.64 6.22 -6.69
N ALA A 108 -23.45 7.00 -5.98
CA ALA A 108 -24.71 6.58 -5.37
C ALA A 108 -24.57 5.33 -4.45
N VAL A 109 -23.42 5.20 -3.79
CA VAL A 109 -23.14 4.13 -2.83
C VAL A 109 -23.42 4.65 -1.42
N GLU A 110 -24.45 4.12 -0.77
CA GLU A 110 -24.71 4.37 0.64
C GLU A 110 -23.84 3.44 1.49
N ILE A 111 -23.03 4.02 2.37
CA ILE A 111 -22.21 3.28 3.33
C ILE A 111 -22.44 3.80 4.74
N ASP A 112 -22.51 2.90 5.69
CA ASP A 112 -22.57 3.27 7.11
C ASP A 112 -21.20 3.75 7.62
N GLU A 113 -21.19 4.39 8.77
CA GLU A 113 -19.99 4.98 9.37
C GLU A 113 -18.94 3.91 9.71
N ALA A 114 -19.35 2.72 10.15
CA ALA A 114 -18.44 1.62 10.47
C ALA A 114 -17.72 1.11 9.20
N THR A 115 -18.44 1.03 8.09
CA THR A 115 -17.87 0.69 6.77
C THR A 115 -16.89 1.77 6.31
N LEU A 116 -17.29 3.04 6.43
CA LEU A 116 -16.45 4.17 6.05
C LEU A 116 -15.14 4.17 6.82
N GLU A 117 -15.16 3.95 8.12
CA GLU A 117 -13.95 3.84 8.97
C GLU A 117 -13.02 2.71 8.52
N VAL A 118 -13.54 1.56 8.12
CA VAL A 118 -12.73 0.45 7.62
C VAL A 118 -12.10 0.79 6.27
N ILE A 119 -12.88 1.38 5.35
CA ILE A 119 -12.43 1.69 3.99
C ILE A 119 -11.50 2.89 3.97
N ALA A 120 -11.72 3.90 4.81
CA ALA A 120 -10.97 5.14 4.79
C ALA A 120 -9.65 5.07 5.56
N ARG A 121 -9.61 4.32 6.65
CA ARG A 121 -8.41 4.24 7.47
C ARG A 121 -7.46 3.14 7.03
N VAL A 122 -6.19 3.32 7.36
CA VAL A 122 -5.18 2.27 7.29
C VAL A 122 -5.02 1.63 8.69
N ARG A 123 -4.70 0.34 8.70
CA ARG A 123 -4.47 -0.40 9.95
C ARG A 123 -3.21 -1.25 9.80
N ARG A 124 -2.43 -1.39 10.89
CA ARG A 124 -1.21 -2.19 10.91
C ARG A 124 -1.40 -3.58 10.25
N PRO A 125 -2.46 -4.35 10.57
CA PRO A 125 -2.65 -5.67 9.96
C PRO A 125 -2.80 -5.68 8.43
N TYR A 126 -3.17 -4.55 7.81
CA TYR A 126 -3.28 -4.46 6.36
C TYR A 126 -1.89 -4.47 5.70
N LEU A 127 -1.00 -3.59 6.13
CA LEU A 127 0.37 -3.59 5.64
C LEU A 127 1.14 -4.84 6.08
N GLU A 128 0.88 -5.34 7.28
CA GLU A 128 1.49 -6.57 7.80
C GLU A 128 1.20 -7.77 6.89
N ALA A 129 -0.06 -7.94 6.44
CA ALA A 129 -0.44 -8.99 5.49
C ALA A 129 0.33 -8.91 4.16
N ALA A 130 0.61 -7.70 3.68
CA ALA A 130 1.42 -7.49 2.48
C ALA A 130 2.90 -7.86 2.72
N LEU A 131 3.48 -7.42 3.85
CA LEU A 131 4.88 -7.69 4.16
C LEU A 131 5.12 -9.17 4.50
N ASP A 132 4.17 -9.83 5.15
CA ASP A 132 4.23 -11.27 5.40
C ASP A 132 4.11 -12.09 4.11
N ALA A 133 3.34 -11.61 3.13
CA ALA A 133 3.31 -12.21 1.80
C ALA A 133 4.66 -12.05 1.07
N ILE A 134 5.32 -10.90 1.19
CA ILE A 134 6.68 -10.69 0.69
C ILE A 134 7.64 -11.70 1.32
N ASP A 135 7.59 -11.86 2.64
CA ASP A 135 8.45 -12.80 3.36
C ASP A 135 8.22 -14.25 2.88
N ALA A 136 6.97 -14.64 2.68
CA ALA A 136 6.58 -15.99 2.28
C ALA A 136 6.87 -16.31 0.81
N GLU A 137 6.58 -15.39 -0.11
CA GLU A 137 6.59 -15.66 -1.56
C GLU A 137 7.93 -15.27 -2.22
N PHE A 138 8.63 -14.28 -1.66
CA PHE A 138 9.90 -13.77 -2.22
C PHE A 138 11.11 -14.00 -1.31
N GLY A 139 10.92 -14.60 -0.12
CA GLY A 139 12.02 -14.80 0.83
C GLY A 139 12.46 -13.51 1.53
N GLY A 140 11.58 -12.51 1.59
CA GLY A 140 11.80 -11.22 2.23
C GLY A 140 11.98 -10.06 1.26
N ILE A 141 12.22 -8.88 1.84
CA ILE A 141 12.28 -7.63 1.07
C ILE A 141 13.34 -7.66 -0.05
N ARG A 142 14.47 -8.33 0.16
CA ARG A 142 15.53 -8.43 -0.85
C ARG A 142 15.04 -9.15 -2.10
N GLY A 143 14.43 -10.34 -1.93
CA GLY A 143 13.88 -11.08 -3.07
C GLY A 143 12.72 -10.33 -3.75
N TYR A 144 11.92 -9.58 -3.00
CA TYR A 144 10.91 -8.71 -3.58
C TYR A 144 11.53 -7.59 -4.44
N LEU A 145 12.58 -6.93 -3.96
CA LEU A 145 13.29 -5.88 -4.71
C LEU A 145 13.86 -6.44 -6.02
N GLU A 146 14.44 -7.64 -5.99
CA GLU A 146 14.89 -8.33 -7.20
C GLU A 146 13.74 -8.63 -8.16
N ALA A 147 12.59 -9.11 -7.65
CA ALA A 147 11.40 -9.38 -8.45
C ALA A 147 10.82 -8.12 -9.12
N VAL A 148 10.94 -6.95 -8.48
CA VAL A 148 10.56 -5.66 -9.08
C VAL A 148 11.68 -4.99 -9.87
N GLY A 149 12.78 -5.70 -10.12
CA GLY A 149 13.84 -5.29 -11.05
C GLY A 149 14.95 -4.45 -10.45
N LEU A 150 15.16 -4.48 -9.13
CA LEU A 150 16.27 -3.84 -8.45
C LEU A 150 17.29 -4.90 -7.99
N GLY A 151 18.46 -4.93 -8.64
CA GLY A 151 19.61 -5.71 -8.20
C GLY A 151 20.42 -4.97 -7.13
N GLU A 152 21.53 -5.59 -6.70
CA GLU A 152 22.40 -5.02 -5.66
C GLU A 152 22.98 -3.66 -6.03
N VAL A 153 23.29 -3.45 -7.30
CA VAL A 153 23.86 -2.20 -7.81
C VAL A 153 22.84 -1.07 -7.69
N GLU A 154 21.63 -1.29 -8.15
CA GLU A 154 20.54 -0.31 -8.10
C GLU A 154 20.12 0.00 -6.65
N ILE A 155 20.09 -1.01 -5.78
CA ILE A 155 19.82 -0.82 -4.35
C ILE A 155 20.91 0.03 -3.69
N ALA A 156 22.18 -0.22 -4.00
CA ALA A 156 23.29 0.55 -3.47
C ALA A 156 23.23 2.01 -3.96
N GLU A 157 22.96 2.23 -5.25
CA GLU A 157 22.79 3.56 -5.84
C GLU A 157 21.66 4.34 -5.16
N LEU A 158 20.49 3.72 -4.97
CA LEU A 158 19.37 4.37 -4.30
C LEU A 158 19.69 4.71 -2.84
N ARG A 159 20.36 3.82 -2.13
CA ARG A 159 20.82 4.09 -0.75
C ARG A 159 21.81 5.25 -0.70
N GLU A 160 22.79 5.29 -1.58
CA GLU A 160 23.73 6.40 -1.65
C GLU A 160 23.00 7.71 -1.92
N ARG A 161 22.08 7.72 -2.87
CA ARG A 161 21.33 8.91 -3.28
C ARG A 161 20.40 9.47 -2.19
N TYR A 162 19.74 8.61 -1.43
CA TYR A 162 18.72 9.03 -0.47
C TYR A 162 19.15 9.00 1.00
N LEU A 163 20.29 8.39 1.32
CA LEU A 163 20.85 8.34 2.69
C LEU A 163 22.13 9.16 2.86
N ALA A 164 22.69 9.68 1.77
CA ALA A 164 23.82 10.60 1.86
C ALA A 164 23.37 11.90 2.53
N ALA A 165 23.94 12.19 3.70
CA ALA A 165 23.72 13.41 4.47
C ALA A 165 24.59 14.55 3.96
#